data_b202ce8aedf76e792f42b1c5fd7ce41e
#
_entry.id   b202ce8aedf76e792f42b1c5fd7ce41e
#
_cell.length_a   1.000
_cell.length_b   1.000
_cell.length_c   1.000
_cell.angle_alpha   90.00
_cell.angle_beta   90.00
_cell.angle_gamma   90.00
#
_symmetry.space_group_name_H-M   'P 1'
#
loop_
_entity.id
_entity.type
_entity.pdbx_description
1 polymer ?
#
loop_
_entity_poly.entity_id
_entity_poly.type
_entity_poly.pdbx_seq_one_letter_code
_entity_poly.pdbx_strand_id
1 'polypeptide(L)'
;MSEVQTNPCEPVVVSEKESGGQLEGVGARRKRFDAVGRVRGTIRYVGDEPVPVGTAYVAIHRSTQPHASIVHIDVTAAERVAGVIAVVTGQDLYKEFGDRMFTGPAFADQPSLAVEKVRYAGEPVAAVLAADIATARAAADEIVVEYDELPPVYDTDDALRGDVYVHQELRPSSVFADLAHLSGVRETNVAYEYRQVKGDARKAHSSAATTVEATMYAPPTHHVTIELPVTSAWVDSGRLEILTTTQTPSYVRQMASDLLDLPLSRVRVRTRALGGGFGAKMYDRLEPLAAALAWKFQCRVHIPTTREEAFQLTT
;
A
#
# COMPACT_ATOMS: atom_id res chain seq x y z
N MET A 1 -26.57 44.38 -23.51
CA MET A 1 -26.21 43.07 -22.93
C MET A 1 -24.70 43.10 -22.74
N SER A 2 -24.22 43.42 -21.55
CA SER A 2 -22.81 43.54 -21.20
C SER A 2 -22.34 42.20 -20.65
N GLU A 3 -21.40 41.58 -21.35
CA GLU A 3 -20.72 40.37 -20.90
C GLU A 3 -19.88 40.70 -19.64
N VAL A 4 -20.17 40.03 -18.56
CA VAL A 4 -19.33 40.05 -17.35
C VAL A 4 -18.17 39.11 -17.59
N GLN A 5 -16.99 39.67 -17.89
CA GLN A 5 -15.72 38.91 -17.85
C GLN A 5 -15.37 38.61 -16.40
N THR A 6 -15.53 37.38 -15.98
CA THR A 6 -15.01 36.92 -14.69
C THR A 6 -13.54 36.57 -14.82
N ASN A 7 -12.70 37.27 -14.06
CA ASN A 7 -11.26 37.02 -13.95
C ASN A 7 -11.07 35.73 -13.10
N PRO A 8 -10.45 34.66 -13.59
CA PRO A 8 -10.39 33.37 -12.89
C PRO A 8 -9.42 33.35 -11.71
N CYS A 9 -8.74 34.44 -11.39
CA CYS A 9 -7.75 34.53 -10.32
C CYS A 9 -8.13 35.46 -9.15
N GLU A 10 -9.33 35.99 -9.12
CA GLU A 10 -9.76 36.70 -7.92
C GLU A 10 -10.27 35.73 -6.85
N PRO A 11 -9.78 35.80 -5.61
CA PRO A 11 -10.34 35.01 -4.53
C PRO A 11 -11.81 35.43 -4.36
N VAL A 12 -12.71 34.46 -4.40
CA VAL A 12 -14.11 34.69 -4.04
C VAL A 12 -14.17 35.13 -2.59
N VAL A 13 -14.21 36.44 -2.38
CA VAL A 13 -14.49 37.01 -1.07
C VAL A 13 -15.97 36.76 -0.81
N VAL A 14 -16.27 35.69 -0.09
CA VAL A 14 -17.60 35.46 0.46
C VAL A 14 -17.80 36.56 1.51
N SER A 15 -18.53 37.60 1.16
CA SER A 15 -18.92 38.63 2.13
C SER A 15 -19.67 37.91 3.27
N GLU A 16 -19.17 38.04 4.50
CA GLU A 16 -19.88 37.69 5.71
C GLU A 16 -21.16 38.57 5.75
N LYS A 17 -22.23 38.11 5.13
CA LYS A 17 -23.54 38.66 5.45
C LYS A 17 -23.86 38.22 6.88
N GLU A 18 -23.84 39.16 7.78
CA GLU A 18 -24.48 39.06 9.11
C GLU A 18 -25.97 38.78 8.90
N SER A 19 -26.33 37.54 8.64
CA SER A 19 -27.67 37.04 8.79
C SER A 19 -27.67 36.19 10.05
N GLY A 20 -28.31 36.67 11.11
CA GLY A 20 -28.45 35.99 12.41
C GLY A 20 -29.26 34.69 12.38
N GLY A 21 -29.25 33.96 11.27
CA GLY A 21 -29.81 32.63 11.11
C GLY A 21 -28.69 31.59 11.19
N GLN A 22 -28.80 30.65 12.12
CA GLN A 22 -27.92 29.50 12.22
C GLN A 22 -28.05 28.68 10.92
N LEU A 23 -27.01 28.64 10.09
CA LEU A 23 -27.00 27.84 8.86
C LEU A 23 -27.13 26.35 9.21
N GLU A 24 -28.10 25.66 8.61
CA GLU A 24 -28.24 24.21 8.68
C GLU A 24 -27.66 23.57 7.40
N GLY A 25 -26.55 22.83 7.52
CA GLY A 25 -25.93 22.20 6.37
C GLY A 25 -24.62 22.87 5.92
N VAL A 26 -24.49 23.13 4.61
CA VAL A 26 -23.28 23.73 4.03
C VAL A 26 -23.04 25.14 4.60
N GLY A 27 -21.81 25.38 5.12
CA GLY A 27 -21.45 26.63 5.77
C GLY A 27 -21.75 26.68 7.28
N ALA A 28 -22.44 25.69 7.85
CA ALA A 28 -22.68 25.62 9.29
C ALA A 28 -21.40 25.30 10.08
N ARG A 29 -21.14 26.07 11.13
CA ARG A 29 -20.04 25.78 12.08
C ARG A 29 -20.44 24.66 13.03
N ARG A 30 -20.36 23.42 12.58
CA ARG A 30 -20.65 22.25 13.43
C ARG A 30 -19.38 21.75 14.11
N LYS A 31 -19.52 21.36 15.38
CA LYS A 31 -18.41 20.67 16.07
C LYS A 31 -18.22 19.30 15.44
N ARG A 32 -16.98 18.89 15.29
CA ARG A 32 -16.62 17.58 14.82
C ARG A 32 -17.18 16.52 15.80
N PHE A 33 -17.90 15.53 15.29
CA PHE A 33 -18.60 14.54 16.12
C PHE A 33 -17.67 13.67 16.97
N ASP A 34 -16.44 13.40 16.46
CA ASP A 34 -15.42 12.58 17.13
C ASP A 34 -14.40 13.40 17.97
N ALA A 35 -14.56 14.73 18.03
CA ALA A 35 -13.58 15.61 18.70
C ALA A 35 -13.45 15.28 20.20
N VAL A 36 -14.55 15.07 20.89
CA VAL A 36 -14.56 14.77 22.34
C VAL A 36 -13.82 13.47 22.62
N GLY A 37 -14.08 12.43 21.82
CA GLY A 37 -13.43 11.14 21.96
C GLY A 37 -11.92 11.22 21.72
N ARG A 38 -11.48 12.02 20.72
CA ARG A 38 -10.05 12.24 20.45
C ARG A 38 -9.34 12.95 21.60
N VAL A 39 -9.91 14.04 22.10
CA VAL A 39 -9.33 14.82 23.21
C VAL A 39 -9.27 14.01 24.50
N ARG A 40 -10.26 13.15 24.74
CA ARG A 40 -10.33 12.29 25.93
C ARG A 40 -9.54 10.97 25.79
N GLY A 41 -8.99 10.66 24.62
CA GLY A 41 -8.30 9.40 24.37
C GLY A 41 -9.23 8.17 24.41
N THR A 42 -10.53 8.33 24.16
CA THR A 42 -11.52 7.23 24.18
C THR A 42 -11.79 6.66 22.79
N ILE A 43 -11.24 7.29 21.74
CA ILE A 43 -11.29 6.74 20.38
C ILE A 43 -10.36 5.53 20.30
N ARG A 44 -10.85 4.47 19.66
CA ARG A 44 -10.07 3.27 19.39
C ARG A 44 -9.59 3.27 17.95
N TYR A 45 -8.36 2.87 17.79
CA TYR A 45 -7.68 2.59 16.53
C TYR A 45 -7.60 1.08 16.29
N VAL A 46 -7.17 0.66 15.12
CA VAL A 46 -7.08 -0.78 14.81
C VAL A 46 -6.11 -1.51 15.75
N GLY A 47 -4.99 -0.88 16.08
CA GLY A 47 -4.01 -1.42 17.02
C GLY A 47 -4.49 -1.53 18.48
N ASP A 48 -5.58 -0.82 18.84
CA ASP A 48 -6.18 -0.86 20.19
C ASP A 48 -7.24 -1.98 20.32
N GLU A 49 -7.60 -2.63 19.23
CA GLU A 49 -8.60 -3.71 19.28
C GLU A 49 -7.99 -4.96 19.93
N PRO A 50 -8.72 -5.58 20.86
CA PRO A 50 -8.24 -6.81 21.48
C PRO A 50 -8.00 -7.90 20.45
N VAL A 51 -6.83 -8.51 20.52
CA VAL A 51 -6.50 -9.68 19.69
C VAL A 51 -7.03 -10.94 20.41
N PRO A 52 -7.98 -11.67 19.82
CA PRO A 52 -8.54 -12.87 20.46
C PRO A 52 -7.48 -13.94 20.71
N VAL A 53 -7.65 -14.71 21.79
CA VAL A 53 -6.82 -15.89 22.09
C VAL A 53 -6.90 -16.88 20.94
N GLY A 54 -5.78 -17.50 20.57
CA GLY A 54 -5.66 -18.43 19.44
C GLY A 54 -5.44 -17.72 18.08
N THR A 55 -5.25 -16.40 18.07
CA THR A 55 -4.81 -15.69 16.86
C THR A 55 -3.33 -16.00 16.60
N ALA A 56 -3.00 -16.32 15.35
CA ALA A 56 -1.62 -16.42 14.90
C ALA A 56 -1.06 -15.01 14.62
N TYR A 57 0.02 -14.67 15.30
CA TYR A 57 0.78 -13.45 15.01
C TYR A 57 1.73 -13.69 13.86
N VAL A 58 1.86 -12.69 13.00
CA VAL A 58 2.69 -12.79 11.80
C VAL A 58 3.81 -11.76 11.86
N ALA A 59 5.05 -12.23 11.72
CA ALA A 59 6.23 -11.41 11.43
C ALA A 59 6.71 -11.67 10.01
N ILE A 60 7.29 -10.65 9.39
CA ILE A 60 7.72 -10.71 7.99
C ILE A 60 9.25 -10.61 7.95
N HIS A 61 9.89 -11.61 7.34
CA HIS A 61 11.29 -11.51 6.96
C HIS A 61 11.40 -10.69 5.68
N ARG A 62 12.25 -9.66 5.71
CA ARG A 62 12.38 -8.68 4.63
C ARG A 62 13.76 -8.70 4.00
N SER A 63 13.81 -8.39 2.72
CA SER A 63 15.07 -8.28 1.99
C SER A 63 15.98 -7.20 2.56
N THR A 64 17.25 -7.54 2.69
CA THR A 64 18.34 -6.59 2.94
C THR A 64 18.95 -6.06 1.65
N GLN A 65 18.64 -6.70 0.51
CA GLN A 65 19.18 -6.34 -0.80
C GLN A 65 18.27 -5.34 -1.53
N PRO A 66 18.84 -4.33 -2.18
CA PRO A 66 18.08 -3.36 -2.97
C PRO A 66 17.57 -3.92 -4.29
N HIS A 67 18.26 -4.89 -4.89
CA HIS A 67 17.85 -5.62 -6.09
C HIS A 67 18.67 -6.90 -6.20
N ALA A 68 17.99 -8.04 -6.16
CA ALA A 68 18.66 -9.34 -6.24
C ALA A 68 17.68 -10.44 -6.68
N SER A 69 18.20 -11.47 -7.35
CA SER A 69 17.47 -12.74 -7.51
C SER A 69 17.53 -13.53 -6.22
N ILE A 70 16.44 -14.19 -5.86
CA ILE A 70 16.36 -15.11 -4.73
C ILE A 70 16.83 -16.48 -5.23
N VAL A 71 17.99 -16.93 -4.75
CA VAL A 71 18.57 -18.25 -5.11
C VAL A 71 17.94 -19.33 -4.24
N HIS A 72 17.93 -19.10 -2.92
CA HIS A 72 17.41 -20.05 -1.94
C HIS A 72 16.91 -19.35 -0.68
N ILE A 73 15.88 -19.91 -0.07
CA ILE A 73 15.36 -19.48 1.24
C ILE A 73 15.40 -20.69 2.17
N ASP A 74 16.28 -20.66 3.17
CA ASP A 74 16.32 -21.68 4.22
C ASP A 74 15.46 -21.24 5.41
N VAL A 75 14.37 -21.94 5.63
CA VAL A 75 13.41 -21.71 6.72
C VAL A 75 13.56 -22.73 7.85
N THR A 76 14.51 -23.67 7.72
CA THR A 76 14.64 -24.85 8.62
C THR A 76 14.85 -24.47 10.09
N ALA A 77 15.64 -23.42 10.35
CA ALA A 77 15.87 -22.94 11.71
C ALA A 77 14.62 -22.26 12.28
N ALA A 78 13.96 -21.44 11.48
CA ALA A 78 12.72 -20.74 11.84
C ALA A 78 11.59 -21.72 12.22
N GLU A 79 11.41 -22.80 11.45
CA GLU A 79 10.38 -23.81 11.70
C GLU A 79 10.60 -24.59 13.02
N ARG A 80 11.83 -24.64 13.51
CA ARG A 80 12.18 -25.32 14.78
C ARG A 80 11.96 -24.47 16.02
N VAL A 81 11.72 -23.18 15.87
CA VAL A 81 11.47 -22.29 17.01
C VAL A 81 10.15 -22.70 17.67
N ALA A 82 10.21 -22.98 18.97
CA ALA A 82 9.04 -23.41 19.73
C ALA A 82 7.95 -22.32 19.71
N GLY A 83 6.72 -22.70 19.35
CA GLY A 83 5.59 -21.76 19.20
C GLY A 83 5.37 -21.24 17.78
N VAL A 84 6.23 -21.59 16.83
CA VAL A 84 5.98 -21.35 15.38
C VAL A 84 4.90 -22.31 14.91
N ILE A 85 3.95 -21.77 14.17
CA ILE A 85 2.82 -22.50 13.59
C ILE A 85 3.14 -22.87 12.13
N ALA A 86 3.70 -21.93 11.38
CA ALA A 86 4.09 -22.12 9.99
C ALA A 86 5.09 -21.05 9.56
N VAL A 87 5.92 -21.38 8.57
CA VAL A 87 6.72 -20.42 7.79
C VAL A 87 6.24 -20.50 6.34
N VAL A 88 6.05 -19.37 5.69
CA VAL A 88 5.50 -19.27 4.34
C VAL A 88 6.40 -18.39 3.50
N THR A 89 6.80 -18.88 2.33
CA THR A 89 7.61 -18.16 1.35
C THR A 89 6.75 -17.64 0.19
N GLY A 90 7.32 -16.76 -0.63
CA GLY A 90 6.67 -16.32 -1.86
C GLY A 90 6.30 -17.46 -2.80
N GLN A 91 7.16 -18.48 -2.89
CA GLN A 91 6.90 -19.68 -3.70
C GLN A 91 5.69 -20.48 -3.20
N ASP A 92 5.47 -20.54 -1.89
CA ASP A 92 4.32 -21.25 -1.32
C ASP A 92 3.00 -20.54 -1.61
N LEU A 93 3.01 -19.20 -1.58
CA LEU A 93 1.85 -18.42 -1.98
C LEU A 93 1.62 -18.47 -3.50
N TYR A 94 2.69 -18.44 -4.30
CA TYR A 94 2.56 -18.52 -5.75
C TYR A 94 1.99 -19.86 -6.22
N LYS A 95 2.39 -20.97 -5.60
CA LYS A 95 1.80 -22.30 -5.88
C LYS A 95 0.29 -22.33 -5.63
N GLU A 96 -0.21 -21.58 -4.66
CA GLU A 96 -1.62 -21.59 -4.28
C GLU A 96 -2.45 -20.57 -5.04
N PHE A 97 -1.94 -19.34 -5.17
CA PHE A 97 -2.70 -18.20 -5.70
C PHE A 97 -2.28 -17.79 -7.12
N GLY A 98 -1.11 -18.25 -7.59
CA GLY A 98 -0.56 -17.87 -8.89
C GLY A 98 -0.37 -16.34 -9.00
N ASP A 99 -0.60 -15.81 -10.18
CA ASP A 99 -0.46 -14.38 -10.47
C ASP A 99 -1.42 -13.49 -9.66
N ARG A 100 -2.46 -14.04 -9.05
CA ARG A 100 -3.42 -13.29 -8.22
C ARG A 100 -2.79 -12.74 -6.93
N MET A 101 -1.64 -13.27 -6.49
CA MET A 101 -0.91 -12.72 -5.34
C MET A 101 -0.18 -11.40 -5.64
N PHE A 102 -0.07 -11.03 -6.92
CA PHE A 102 0.45 -9.74 -7.32
C PHE A 102 -0.66 -8.71 -7.28
N THR A 103 -0.48 -7.66 -6.51
CA THR A 103 -1.45 -6.59 -6.34
C THR A 103 -0.86 -5.25 -6.73
N GLY A 104 -1.65 -4.21 -6.73
CA GLY A 104 -1.24 -2.84 -7.02
C GLY A 104 -2.37 -2.03 -7.64
N PRO A 105 -2.35 -0.69 -7.50
CA PRO A 105 -3.47 0.14 -7.93
C PRO A 105 -3.57 0.28 -9.45
N ALA A 106 -2.45 0.48 -10.12
CA ALA A 106 -2.40 0.67 -11.58
C ALA A 106 -1.89 -0.59 -12.28
N PHE A 107 -0.88 -1.22 -11.73
CA PHE A 107 -0.29 -2.45 -12.20
C PHE A 107 -0.26 -3.49 -11.09
N ALA A 108 -0.43 -4.75 -11.45
CA ALA A 108 -0.27 -5.90 -10.55
C ALA A 108 1.22 -6.26 -10.44
N ASP A 109 2.00 -5.41 -9.77
CA ASP A 109 3.46 -5.45 -9.72
C ASP A 109 4.05 -5.72 -8.33
N GLN A 110 3.18 -5.80 -7.30
CA GLN A 110 3.57 -5.99 -5.91
C GLN A 110 3.13 -7.38 -5.43
N PRO A 111 4.05 -8.35 -5.33
CA PRO A 111 3.72 -9.64 -4.75
C PRO A 111 3.51 -9.52 -3.24
N SER A 112 2.61 -10.33 -2.67
CA SER A 112 2.41 -10.40 -1.22
C SER A 112 3.69 -10.82 -0.48
N LEU A 113 4.50 -11.69 -1.08
CA LEU A 113 5.87 -12.05 -0.73
C LEU A 113 6.66 -12.22 -2.02
N ALA A 114 7.92 -11.79 -2.06
CA ALA A 114 8.79 -11.90 -3.21
C ALA A 114 8.96 -13.38 -3.65
N VAL A 115 8.87 -13.65 -4.95
CA VAL A 115 8.90 -15.02 -5.50
C VAL A 115 10.26 -15.37 -6.07
N GLU A 116 10.73 -14.61 -7.07
CA GLU A 116 11.97 -14.90 -7.80
C GLU A 116 13.06 -13.88 -7.54
N LYS A 117 12.67 -12.64 -7.27
CA LYS A 117 13.61 -11.55 -7.02
C LYS A 117 13.02 -10.51 -6.07
N VAL A 118 13.93 -9.78 -5.42
CA VAL A 118 13.60 -8.58 -4.65
C VAL A 118 14.00 -7.34 -5.43
N ARG A 119 13.23 -6.27 -5.28
CA ARG A 119 13.30 -5.03 -6.07
C ARG A 119 13.67 -3.81 -5.26
N TYR A 120 13.57 -3.94 -3.92
CA TYR A 120 13.97 -2.88 -2.98
C TYR A 120 14.32 -3.48 -1.62
N ALA A 121 15.15 -2.79 -0.86
CA ALA A 121 15.44 -3.17 0.52
C ALA A 121 14.19 -3.02 1.39
N GLY A 122 13.82 -4.08 2.11
CA GLY A 122 12.58 -4.13 2.89
C GLY A 122 11.43 -4.85 2.17
N GLU A 123 11.58 -5.31 0.93
CA GLU A 123 10.56 -6.13 0.25
C GLU A 123 10.28 -7.41 1.06
N PRO A 124 9.00 -7.75 1.31
CA PRO A 124 8.63 -8.97 2.02
C PRO A 124 9.11 -10.23 1.27
N VAL A 125 9.80 -11.14 1.96
CA VAL A 125 10.33 -12.39 1.36
C VAL A 125 9.67 -13.63 1.94
N ALA A 126 9.50 -13.66 3.27
CA ALA A 126 8.85 -14.77 3.96
C ALA A 126 8.04 -14.26 5.15
N ALA A 127 7.05 -15.04 5.57
CA ALA A 127 6.19 -14.74 6.71
C ALA A 127 6.21 -15.90 7.70
N VAL A 128 6.37 -15.58 9.00
CA VAL A 128 6.31 -16.53 10.10
C VAL A 128 5.01 -16.32 10.87
N LEU A 129 4.24 -17.38 11.03
CA LEU A 129 3.07 -17.45 11.90
C LEU A 129 3.46 -18.10 13.21
N ALA A 130 3.17 -17.46 14.35
CA ALA A 130 3.45 -18.00 15.66
C ALA A 130 2.36 -17.66 16.68
N ALA A 131 2.44 -18.28 17.86
CA ALA A 131 1.48 -18.08 18.95
C ALA A 131 1.51 -16.65 19.53
N ASP A 132 2.63 -15.95 19.41
CA ASP A 132 2.80 -14.55 19.81
C ASP A 132 3.82 -13.83 18.91
N ILE A 133 3.84 -12.50 18.97
CA ILE A 133 4.65 -11.68 18.08
C ILE A 133 6.16 -11.77 18.39
N ALA A 134 6.55 -12.01 19.63
CA ALA A 134 7.96 -12.12 19.99
C ALA A 134 8.56 -13.40 19.39
N THR A 135 7.83 -14.51 19.50
CA THR A 135 8.18 -15.78 18.86
C THR A 135 8.22 -15.65 17.33
N ALA A 136 7.21 -14.99 16.73
CA ALA A 136 7.17 -14.79 15.27
C ALA A 136 8.38 -14.00 14.77
N ARG A 137 8.77 -12.92 15.47
CA ARG A 137 9.94 -12.10 15.11
C ARG A 137 11.25 -12.85 15.29
N ALA A 138 11.44 -13.51 16.45
CA ALA A 138 12.64 -14.31 16.69
C ALA A 138 12.83 -15.40 15.63
N ALA A 139 11.74 -16.05 15.21
CA ALA A 139 11.81 -17.04 14.14
C ALA A 139 12.04 -16.42 12.76
N ALA A 140 11.50 -15.22 12.48
CA ALA A 140 11.76 -14.51 11.22
C ALA A 140 13.25 -14.12 11.08
N ASP A 141 13.93 -13.84 12.19
CA ASP A 141 15.37 -13.53 12.21
C ASP A 141 16.25 -14.78 11.92
N GLU A 142 15.72 -15.99 12.10
CA GLU A 142 16.40 -17.25 11.79
C GLU A 142 16.29 -17.66 10.30
N ILE A 143 15.54 -16.94 9.50
CA ILE A 143 15.42 -17.22 8.06
C ILE A 143 16.68 -16.73 7.36
N VAL A 144 17.28 -17.59 6.54
CA VAL A 144 18.45 -17.27 5.73
C VAL A 144 18.06 -17.23 4.26
N VAL A 145 18.40 -16.15 3.58
CA VAL A 145 18.14 -15.98 2.14
C VAL A 145 19.45 -15.81 1.40
N GLU A 146 19.66 -16.67 0.42
CA GLU A 146 20.77 -16.54 -0.52
C GLU A 146 20.32 -15.71 -1.73
N TYR A 147 21.09 -14.67 -2.02
CA TYR A 147 20.82 -13.73 -3.11
C TYR A 147 21.92 -13.75 -4.16
N ASP A 148 21.52 -13.60 -5.42
CA ASP A 148 22.41 -13.21 -6.52
C ASP A 148 22.13 -11.73 -6.83
N GLU A 149 23.09 -10.87 -6.50
CA GLU A 149 22.93 -9.43 -6.54
C GLU A 149 22.76 -8.94 -7.99
N LEU A 150 21.78 -8.06 -8.20
CA LEU A 150 21.50 -7.39 -9.45
C LEU A 150 21.79 -5.89 -9.31
N PRO A 151 22.20 -5.21 -10.40
CA PRO A 151 22.38 -3.77 -10.36
C PRO A 151 21.10 -3.07 -9.91
N PRO A 152 21.14 -2.26 -8.85
CA PRO A 152 19.96 -1.52 -8.37
C PRO A 152 19.72 -0.28 -9.26
N VAL A 153 18.46 0.18 -9.28
CA VAL A 153 18.05 1.42 -9.94
C VAL A 153 17.65 2.41 -8.84
N TYR A 154 18.45 3.47 -8.65
CA TYR A 154 18.24 4.39 -7.53
C TYR A 154 17.54 5.70 -7.92
N ASP A 155 17.59 6.09 -9.18
CA ASP A 155 17.00 7.33 -9.65
C ASP A 155 16.31 7.20 -11.01
N THR A 156 15.59 8.24 -11.40
CA THR A 156 14.82 8.28 -12.65
C THR A 156 15.70 8.32 -13.88
N ASP A 157 16.89 8.89 -13.81
CA ASP A 157 17.81 8.97 -14.95
C ASP A 157 18.40 7.58 -15.23
N ASP A 158 18.76 6.84 -14.17
CA ASP A 158 19.17 5.44 -14.26
C ASP A 158 18.05 4.57 -14.83
N ALA A 159 16.82 4.77 -14.35
CA ALA A 159 15.65 4.05 -14.84
C ALA A 159 15.42 4.29 -16.36
N LEU A 160 15.55 5.53 -16.81
CA LEU A 160 15.32 5.92 -18.21
C LEU A 160 16.44 5.42 -19.17
N ARG A 161 17.66 5.18 -18.67
CA ARG A 161 18.71 4.56 -19.51
C ARG A 161 18.34 3.15 -19.96
N GLY A 162 17.58 2.41 -19.15
CA GLY A 162 17.05 1.12 -19.53
C GLY A 162 18.10 -0.02 -19.53
N ASP A 163 19.21 0.15 -18.81
CA ASP A 163 20.24 -0.89 -18.70
C ASP A 163 19.78 -2.06 -17.83
N VAL A 164 18.89 -1.78 -16.88
CA VAL A 164 18.30 -2.75 -15.94
C VAL A 164 16.80 -2.50 -15.82
N TYR A 165 16.00 -3.55 -15.94
CA TYR A 165 14.55 -3.49 -15.73
C TYR A 165 14.19 -4.00 -14.33
N VAL A 166 13.56 -3.12 -13.52
CA VAL A 166 13.04 -3.48 -12.19
C VAL A 166 11.94 -4.52 -12.34
N HIS A 167 11.03 -4.31 -13.30
CA HIS A 167 10.00 -5.27 -13.70
C HIS A 167 10.19 -5.64 -15.18
N GLN A 168 10.21 -6.93 -15.49
CA GLN A 168 10.26 -7.40 -16.88
C GLN A 168 8.93 -7.13 -17.60
N GLU A 169 7.83 -7.17 -16.86
CA GLU A 169 6.50 -6.91 -17.34
C GLU A 169 5.67 -6.23 -16.26
N LEU A 170 4.97 -5.17 -16.63
CA LEU A 170 3.93 -4.54 -15.82
C LEU A 170 2.57 -4.88 -16.41
N ARG A 171 1.75 -5.62 -15.67
CA ARG A 171 0.39 -6.00 -16.06
C ARG A 171 -0.60 -5.01 -15.46
N PRO A 172 -1.57 -4.48 -16.23
CA PRO A 172 -2.60 -3.61 -15.69
C PRO A 172 -3.38 -4.30 -14.56
N SER A 173 -3.67 -3.53 -13.51
CA SER A 173 -4.56 -3.99 -12.45
C SER A 173 -6.02 -3.80 -12.85
N SER A 174 -6.90 -4.73 -12.46
CA SER A 174 -8.35 -4.64 -12.66
C SER A 174 -9.08 -3.86 -11.58
N VAL A 175 -8.36 -3.41 -10.54
CA VAL A 175 -8.98 -2.88 -9.33
C VAL A 175 -9.68 -1.54 -9.54
N PHE A 176 -9.10 -0.66 -10.35
CA PHE A 176 -9.71 0.63 -10.68
C PHE A 176 -10.19 0.69 -12.12
N ALA A 177 -11.50 0.80 -12.31
CA ALA A 177 -12.11 0.89 -13.63
C ALA A 177 -11.62 2.07 -14.46
N ASP A 178 -11.32 3.20 -13.84
CA ASP A 178 -10.77 4.41 -14.48
C ASP A 178 -9.34 4.22 -14.97
N LEU A 179 -8.62 3.22 -14.49
CA LEU A 179 -7.28 2.85 -14.97
C LEU A 179 -7.31 1.73 -16.03
N ALA A 180 -8.48 1.26 -16.42
CA ALA A 180 -8.65 0.21 -17.45
C ALA A 180 -8.09 0.60 -18.83
N HIS A 181 -7.80 1.88 -19.06
CA HIS A 181 -7.15 2.37 -20.28
C HIS A 181 -5.63 2.12 -20.31
N LEU A 182 -5.03 1.77 -19.18
CA LEU A 182 -3.61 1.41 -19.13
C LEU A 182 -3.38 0.08 -19.84
N SER A 183 -2.32 0.02 -20.61
CA SER A 183 -1.84 -1.20 -21.25
C SER A 183 -0.58 -1.70 -20.54
N GLY A 184 -0.38 -3.01 -20.54
CA GLY A 184 0.84 -3.60 -20.00
C GLY A 184 2.06 -3.13 -20.79
N VAL A 185 3.19 -2.99 -20.10
CA VAL A 185 4.49 -2.63 -20.66
C VAL A 185 5.52 -3.69 -20.36
N ARG A 186 6.47 -3.86 -21.26
CA ARG A 186 7.57 -4.83 -21.16
C ARG A 186 8.88 -4.15 -21.48
N GLU A 187 9.96 -4.63 -20.85
CA GLU A 187 11.34 -4.21 -21.14
C GLU A 187 11.50 -2.69 -21.12
N THR A 188 10.92 -2.06 -20.11
CA THR A 188 11.06 -0.63 -19.83
C THR A 188 10.77 -0.33 -18.38
N ASN A 189 11.43 0.67 -17.82
CA ASN A 189 11.10 1.23 -16.51
C ASN A 189 10.09 2.38 -16.59
N VAL A 190 9.61 2.72 -17.81
CA VAL A 190 8.57 3.72 -18.02
C VAL A 190 7.20 3.03 -17.91
N ALA A 191 6.55 3.17 -16.77
CA ALA A 191 5.26 2.57 -16.51
C ALA A 191 4.12 3.27 -17.29
N TYR A 192 4.21 4.58 -17.45
CA TYR A 192 3.17 5.38 -18.10
C TYR A 192 3.72 6.69 -18.62
N GLU A 193 3.30 7.09 -19.83
CA GLU A 193 3.56 8.39 -20.43
C GLU A 193 2.26 9.15 -20.61
N TYR A 194 2.18 10.36 -20.05
CA TYR A 194 1.04 11.25 -20.22
C TYR A 194 1.47 12.54 -20.92
N ARG A 195 0.79 12.87 -22.02
CA ARG A 195 1.08 14.08 -22.79
C ARG A 195 -0.16 14.98 -22.87
N GLN A 196 -0.04 16.16 -22.31
CA GLN A 196 -1.06 17.20 -22.41
C GLN A 196 -0.52 18.37 -23.24
N VAL A 197 -1.26 18.78 -24.26
CA VAL A 197 -0.91 19.92 -25.12
C VAL A 197 -2.04 20.91 -25.14
N LYS A 198 -1.72 22.20 -24.86
CA LYS A 198 -2.66 23.31 -25.00
C LYS A 198 -1.99 24.43 -25.83
N GLY A 199 -2.54 24.75 -26.99
CA GLY A 199 -1.98 25.72 -27.93
C GLY A 199 -0.71 25.18 -28.62
N ASP A 200 0.18 26.10 -29.03
CA ASP A 200 1.46 25.79 -29.67
C ASP A 200 2.63 26.24 -28.79
N ALA A 201 3.09 25.35 -27.94
CA ALA A 201 4.18 25.61 -26.98
C ALA A 201 5.49 25.94 -27.70
N ARG A 202 5.79 25.29 -28.86
CA ARG A 202 7.04 25.53 -29.61
C ARG A 202 7.05 26.96 -30.19
N LYS A 203 5.95 27.40 -30.78
CA LYS A 203 5.82 28.75 -31.30
C LYS A 203 5.90 29.77 -30.16
N ALA A 204 5.21 29.54 -29.06
CA ALA A 204 5.26 30.44 -27.89
C ALA A 204 6.69 30.59 -27.36
N HIS A 205 7.43 29.50 -27.22
CA HIS A 205 8.81 29.50 -26.76
C HIS A 205 9.74 30.24 -27.74
N SER A 206 9.63 29.99 -29.05
CA SER A 206 10.47 30.63 -30.07
C SER A 206 10.20 32.12 -30.24
N SER A 207 9.00 32.60 -29.88
CA SER A 207 8.60 34.03 -29.99
C SER A 207 8.64 34.76 -28.63
N ALA A 208 9.05 34.09 -27.54
CA ALA A 208 9.13 34.71 -26.23
C ALA A 208 10.25 35.75 -26.16
N ALA A 209 9.96 36.91 -25.55
CA ALA A 209 10.97 37.94 -25.33
C ALA A 209 12.02 37.53 -24.31
N THR A 210 11.67 36.65 -23.38
CA THR A 210 12.56 36.09 -22.35
C THR A 210 12.15 34.66 -22.07
N THR A 211 13.12 33.78 -21.99
CA THR A 211 12.95 32.38 -21.57
C THR A 211 13.74 32.13 -20.30
N VAL A 212 13.16 31.34 -19.39
CA VAL A 212 13.81 30.90 -18.14
C VAL A 212 13.73 29.40 -18.10
N GLU A 213 14.86 28.77 -17.81
CA GLU A 213 14.96 27.33 -17.62
C GLU A 213 15.41 27.05 -16.16
N ALA A 214 14.75 26.08 -15.51
CA ALA A 214 15.10 25.66 -14.18
C ALA A 214 14.85 24.16 -14.01
N THR A 215 15.78 23.50 -13.32
CA THR A 215 15.59 22.12 -12.87
C THR A 215 15.30 22.13 -11.38
N MET A 216 14.24 21.43 -10.97
CA MET A 216 13.84 21.34 -9.57
C MET A 216 13.86 19.88 -9.13
N TYR A 217 14.40 19.62 -7.96
CA TYR A 217 14.42 18.32 -7.33
C TYR A 217 13.52 18.31 -6.09
N ALA A 218 12.55 17.39 -6.05
CA ALA A 218 11.72 17.13 -4.89
C ALA A 218 12.10 15.75 -4.31
N PRO A 219 12.72 15.69 -3.12
CA PRO A 219 13.10 14.42 -2.53
C PRO A 219 11.87 13.63 -2.07
N PRO A 220 11.93 12.29 -2.06
CA PRO A 220 10.91 11.46 -1.42
C PRO A 220 10.75 11.84 0.04
N THR A 221 9.53 11.92 0.52
CA THR A 221 9.22 12.28 1.92
C THR A 221 8.29 11.24 2.51
N HIS A 222 8.74 10.58 3.58
CA HIS A 222 7.94 9.61 4.29
C HIS A 222 6.81 10.29 5.09
N HIS A 223 5.63 9.70 5.11
CA HIS A 223 4.41 10.24 5.73
C HIS A 223 4.46 10.27 7.26
N VAL A 224 5.22 9.40 7.89
CA VAL A 224 5.40 9.26 9.35
C VAL A 224 4.07 9.32 10.11
N THR A 225 3.11 8.48 9.73
CA THR A 225 1.83 8.40 10.44
C THR A 225 2.06 7.94 11.88
N ILE A 226 1.42 8.58 12.88
CA ILE A 226 1.57 8.22 14.29
C ILE A 226 1.06 6.79 14.53
N GLU A 227 -0.14 6.48 14.01
CA GLU A 227 -0.66 5.11 14.00
C GLU A 227 0.11 4.26 13.00
N LEU A 228 0.67 3.15 13.48
CA LEU A 228 1.33 2.16 12.62
C LEU A 228 0.32 1.36 11.79
N PRO A 229 0.71 0.87 10.60
CA PRO A 229 -0.09 -0.09 9.86
C PRO A 229 -0.30 -1.38 10.68
N VAL A 230 -1.54 -1.82 10.76
CA VAL A 230 -1.93 -3.07 11.43
C VAL A 230 -3.05 -3.72 10.65
N THR A 231 -2.95 -5.03 10.43
CA THR A 231 -3.98 -5.80 9.73
C THR A 231 -4.25 -7.10 10.46
N SER A 232 -5.52 -7.41 10.65
CA SER A 232 -6.00 -8.73 11.07
C SER A 232 -6.94 -9.28 10.03
N ALA A 233 -6.83 -10.57 9.72
CA ALA A 233 -7.76 -11.26 8.82
C ALA A 233 -8.18 -12.61 9.40
N TRP A 234 -9.41 -13.06 9.09
CA TRP A 234 -9.92 -14.37 9.49
C TRP A 234 -11.06 -14.81 8.58
N VAL A 235 -11.29 -16.11 8.56
CA VAL A 235 -12.45 -16.68 7.86
C VAL A 235 -13.57 -16.95 8.88
N ASP A 236 -14.74 -16.43 8.59
CA ASP A 236 -15.98 -16.68 9.37
C ASP A 236 -17.09 -17.18 8.45
N SER A 237 -17.52 -18.41 8.65
CA SER A 237 -18.59 -19.03 7.90
C SER A 237 -18.40 -18.92 6.37
N GLY A 238 -17.14 -19.12 5.92
CA GLY A 238 -16.75 -19.02 4.53
C GLY A 238 -16.66 -17.59 3.97
N ARG A 239 -16.73 -16.58 4.82
CA ARG A 239 -16.49 -15.17 4.49
C ARG A 239 -15.14 -14.74 5.01
N LEU A 240 -14.38 -14.01 4.20
CA LEU A 240 -13.18 -13.34 4.66
C LEU A 240 -13.56 -12.05 5.38
N GLU A 241 -13.08 -11.89 6.61
CA GLU A 241 -13.17 -10.67 7.42
C GLU A 241 -11.77 -10.06 7.53
N ILE A 242 -11.63 -8.78 7.23
CA ILE A 242 -10.39 -8.01 7.39
C ILE A 242 -10.66 -6.81 8.28
N LEU A 243 -9.82 -6.58 9.28
CA LEU A 243 -9.77 -5.37 10.08
C LEU A 243 -8.39 -4.73 9.89
N THR A 244 -8.34 -3.55 9.30
CA THR A 244 -7.08 -2.93 8.89
C THR A 244 -7.08 -1.41 8.98
N THR A 245 -5.88 -0.83 9.05
CA THR A 245 -5.62 0.61 9.01
C THR A 245 -5.56 1.09 7.56
N THR A 246 -6.70 1.28 6.92
CA THR A 246 -6.77 1.72 5.52
C THR A 246 -7.59 2.98 5.32
N GLN A 247 -7.21 3.79 4.33
CA GLN A 247 -8.00 4.92 3.82
C GLN A 247 -9.03 4.48 2.78
N THR A 248 -8.86 3.28 2.19
CA THR A 248 -9.60 2.78 1.03
C THR A 248 -10.14 1.36 1.25
N PRO A 249 -11.08 1.15 2.20
CA PRO A 249 -11.57 -0.19 2.52
C PRO A 249 -12.25 -0.90 1.33
N SER A 250 -12.80 -0.14 0.39
CA SER A 250 -13.40 -0.70 -0.84
C SER A 250 -12.34 -1.28 -1.78
N TYR A 251 -11.18 -0.62 -1.87
CA TYR A 251 -10.05 -1.12 -2.64
C TYR A 251 -9.50 -2.44 -2.04
N VAL A 252 -9.23 -2.45 -0.73
CA VAL A 252 -8.81 -3.67 -0.02
C VAL A 252 -9.81 -4.82 -0.23
N ARG A 253 -11.11 -4.51 -0.25
CA ARG A 253 -12.16 -5.51 -0.48
C ARG A 253 -12.08 -6.09 -1.89
N GLN A 254 -11.89 -5.24 -2.91
CA GLN A 254 -11.75 -5.69 -4.29
C GLN A 254 -10.49 -6.56 -4.45
N MET A 255 -9.35 -6.08 -3.97
CA MET A 255 -8.08 -6.81 -4.00
C MET A 255 -8.21 -8.20 -3.35
N ALA A 256 -8.80 -8.29 -2.16
CA ALA A 256 -8.97 -9.58 -1.48
C ALA A 256 -9.97 -10.51 -2.20
N SER A 257 -10.99 -9.95 -2.87
CA SER A 257 -11.92 -10.67 -3.75
C SER A 257 -11.16 -11.29 -4.93
N ASP A 258 -10.31 -10.52 -5.59
CA ASP A 258 -9.54 -10.95 -6.76
C ASP A 258 -8.46 -11.98 -6.37
N LEU A 259 -7.72 -11.73 -5.29
CA LEU A 259 -6.69 -12.64 -4.77
C LEU A 259 -7.25 -14.03 -4.48
N LEU A 260 -8.40 -14.10 -3.80
CA LEU A 260 -9.00 -15.36 -3.34
C LEU A 260 -10.04 -15.96 -4.30
N ASP A 261 -10.29 -15.29 -5.42
CA ASP A 261 -11.37 -15.65 -6.36
C ASP A 261 -12.72 -15.81 -5.66
N LEU A 262 -13.05 -14.83 -4.82
CA LEU A 262 -14.30 -14.79 -4.06
C LEU A 262 -15.23 -13.69 -4.57
N PRO A 263 -16.55 -13.90 -4.57
CA PRO A 263 -17.46 -12.79 -4.82
C PRO A 263 -17.34 -11.73 -3.71
N LEU A 264 -17.48 -10.45 -4.07
CA LEU A 264 -17.41 -9.33 -3.12
C LEU A 264 -18.32 -9.50 -1.89
N SER A 265 -19.46 -10.19 -2.03
CA SER A 265 -20.37 -10.49 -0.92
C SER A 265 -19.75 -11.38 0.16
N ARG A 266 -18.69 -12.10 -0.16
CA ARG A 266 -17.94 -12.97 0.78
C ARG A 266 -16.69 -12.31 1.36
N VAL A 267 -16.43 -11.04 1.05
CA VAL A 267 -15.32 -10.27 1.62
C VAL A 267 -15.87 -9.06 2.38
N ARG A 268 -15.48 -8.91 3.62
CA ARG A 268 -15.81 -7.76 4.46
C ARG A 268 -14.57 -7.10 5.00
N VAL A 269 -14.43 -5.80 4.75
CA VAL A 269 -13.33 -4.99 5.27
C VAL A 269 -13.88 -3.98 6.26
N ARG A 270 -13.26 -3.91 7.42
CA ARG A 270 -13.57 -2.96 8.49
C ARG A 270 -12.34 -2.13 8.84
N THR A 271 -12.57 -0.91 9.21
CA THR A 271 -11.55 -0.01 9.75
C THR A 271 -12.07 0.66 11.02
N ARG A 272 -11.19 1.34 11.75
CA ARG A 272 -11.47 2.19 12.91
C ARG A 272 -11.16 3.64 12.59
N ALA A 273 -11.11 4.48 13.61
CA ALA A 273 -10.51 5.78 13.44
C ALA A 273 -9.10 5.65 12.88
N LEU A 274 -8.73 6.52 11.95
CA LEU A 274 -7.41 6.52 11.33
C LEU A 274 -6.51 7.54 12.02
N GLY A 275 -5.36 7.08 12.50
CA GLY A 275 -4.35 7.86 13.22
C GLY A 275 -3.31 8.51 12.31
N GLY A 276 -3.76 9.07 11.19
CA GLY A 276 -2.96 9.62 10.10
C GLY A 276 -2.91 8.66 8.91
N GLY A 277 -2.96 9.21 7.72
CA GLY A 277 -2.86 8.45 6.48
C GLY A 277 -1.99 9.18 5.47
N PHE A 278 -2.37 10.41 5.09
CA PHE A 278 -1.64 11.28 4.18
C PHE A 278 -1.28 10.64 2.83
N GLY A 279 -2.00 9.57 2.45
CA GLY A 279 -1.69 8.74 1.30
C GLY A 279 -0.98 7.42 1.62
N ALA A 280 -0.24 7.31 2.74
CA ALA A 280 0.52 6.11 3.09
C ALA A 280 -0.33 4.83 3.27
N LYS A 281 -1.62 4.99 3.56
CA LYS A 281 -2.56 3.90 3.82
C LYS A 281 -3.66 3.81 2.74
N MET A 282 -3.38 4.33 1.53
CA MET A 282 -4.31 4.25 0.40
C MET A 282 -4.22 2.93 -0.34
N TYR A 283 -3.03 2.36 -0.41
CA TYR A 283 -2.79 1.10 -1.11
C TYR A 283 -2.62 -0.03 -0.10
N ASP A 284 -2.99 -1.23 -0.53
CA ASP A 284 -2.81 -2.46 0.23
C ASP A 284 -1.32 -2.82 0.35
N ARG A 285 -0.88 -3.13 1.56
CA ARG A 285 0.51 -3.53 1.82
C ARG A 285 0.59 -4.83 2.64
N LEU A 286 -0.20 -4.91 3.69
CA LEU A 286 -0.27 -6.06 4.58
C LEU A 286 -1.50 -6.92 4.31
N GLU A 287 -2.53 -6.31 3.73
CA GLU A 287 -3.84 -6.91 3.56
C GLU A 287 -3.82 -8.13 2.61
N PRO A 288 -3.07 -8.10 1.47
CA PRO A 288 -2.97 -9.26 0.59
C PRO A 288 -2.38 -10.46 1.33
N LEU A 289 -1.28 -10.24 2.05
CA LEU A 289 -0.63 -11.29 2.84
C LEU A 289 -1.55 -11.81 3.94
N ALA A 290 -2.19 -10.92 4.71
CA ALA A 290 -3.11 -11.30 5.77
C ALA A 290 -4.29 -12.11 5.24
N ALA A 291 -4.86 -11.71 4.09
CA ALA A 291 -5.96 -12.41 3.42
C ALA A 291 -5.53 -13.83 2.97
N ALA A 292 -4.38 -13.92 2.31
CA ALA A 292 -3.82 -15.19 1.84
C ALA A 292 -3.56 -16.16 3.01
N LEU A 293 -2.90 -15.69 4.06
CA LEU A 293 -2.57 -16.52 5.22
C LEU A 293 -3.82 -16.96 5.99
N ALA A 294 -4.78 -16.04 6.22
CA ALA A 294 -6.02 -16.39 6.89
C ALA A 294 -6.84 -17.43 6.12
N TRP A 295 -6.85 -17.29 4.78
CA TRP A 295 -7.55 -18.24 3.91
C TRP A 295 -6.84 -19.59 3.85
N LYS A 296 -5.53 -19.60 3.67
CA LYS A 296 -4.71 -20.81 3.60
C LYS A 296 -4.79 -21.66 4.88
N PHE A 297 -4.62 -21.02 6.03
CA PHE A 297 -4.57 -21.72 7.33
C PHE A 297 -5.92 -21.81 8.05
N GLN A 298 -6.98 -21.21 7.50
CA GLN A 298 -8.32 -21.18 8.12
C GLN A 298 -8.29 -20.72 9.59
N CYS A 299 -7.41 -19.78 9.91
CA CYS A 299 -7.22 -19.22 11.25
C CYS A 299 -7.24 -17.69 11.22
N ARG A 300 -7.37 -17.09 12.40
CA ARG A 300 -7.19 -15.64 12.53
C ARG A 300 -5.72 -15.33 12.53
N VAL A 301 -5.32 -14.38 11.68
CA VAL A 301 -3.97 -13.83 11.65
C VAL A 301 -3.96 -12.36 12.07
N HIS A 302 -2.85 -11.92 12.64
CA HIS A 302 -2.62 -10.55 13.06
C HIS A 302 -1.21 -10.11 12.69
N ILE A 303 -1.09 -9.07 11.89
CA ILE A 303 0.18 -8.50 11.41
C ILE A 303 0.35 -7.10 12.00
N PRO A 304 0.96 -6.94 13.16
CA PRO A 304 1.35 -5.64 13.70
C PRO A 304 2.70 -5.23 13.12
N THR A 305 2.86 -3.96 12.77
CA THR A 305 4.15 -3.45 12.30
C THR A 305 4.89 -2.64 13.36
N THR A 306 6.21 -2.55 13.21
CA THR A 306 7.05 -1.62 13.94
C THR A 306 7.15 -0.28 13.20
N ARG A 307 7.76 0.72 13.84
CA ARG A 307 8.04 2.01 13.18
C ARG A 307 9.03 1.83 12.03
N GLU A 308 10.03 0.98 12.21
CA GLU A 308 11.01 0.65 11.19
C GLU A 308 10.35 -0.02 9.97
N GLU A 309 9.52 -1.03 10.20
CA GLU A 309 8.76 -1.68 9.14
C GLU A 309 7.81 -0.69 8.42
N ALA A 310 7.23 0.27 9.13
CA ALA A 310 6.38 1.29 8.51
C ALA A 310 7.15 2.16 7.50
N PHE A 311 8.44 2.44 7.75
CA PHE A 311 9.29 3.15 6.78
C PHE A 311 9.59 2.32 5.53
N GLN A 312 9.53 1.00 5.60
CA GLN A 312 9.73 0.09 4.47
C GLN A 312 8.44 -0.23 3.70
N LEU A 313 7.28 -0.04 4.35
CA LEU A 313 5.97 -0.37 3.77
C LEU A 313 5.37 0.77 2.95
N THR A 314 5.73 2.01 3.25
CA THR A 314 5.10 3.19 2.64
C THR A 314 6.12 3.97 1.83
N THR A 315 5.81 4.22 0.60
CA THR A 315 6.60 5.04 -0.34
C THR A 315 6.13 6.47 -0.34
#